data_7435239331818c3de8a73e32acc787b6
#
_entry.id   7435239331818c3de8a73e32acc787b6
#
_cell.length_a   1.000
_cell.length_b   1.000
_cell.length_c   1.000
_cell.angle_alpha   90.00
_cell.angle_beta   90.00
_cell.angle_gamma   90.00
#
_symmetry.space_group_name_H-M   'P 1'
#
loop_
_entity.id
_entity.type
_entity.pdbx_description
1 polymer ?
#
loop_
_entity_poly.entity_id
_entity_poly.type
_entity_poly.pdbx_seq_one_letter_code
_entity_poly.pdbx_strand_id
1 'polypeptide(L)'
;MAARFIVSRDMRTGFLEKRNPEEISAFNHVARVAYDIIAEAFSNRVVVPDVTTTDDLNWWIRQRYRDLGLETSDHPTITIQRSQLERPKYEEDDEHFTIEVPPRNGYNMIIRRGDMISVDTGINYFGVGTDTQQVAYVLKEGETDAPEGLQVALNNTNRLQIHFANAFAAGKPSNDIVNDALEAAWDDGLRPSIYSHPLPYYLRRYSLNGGFIKMRYGAGPGLGGGELVEPAPLLPPGGYPVYANTTYAMELHTWTSVPEWGGQDVRITLEQNVAMTEDRLVFLGGRQVEWYIIK
;
A
#
# COMPACT_ATOMS: atom_id res chain seq x y z
N MET A 1 -35.87 30.25 -23.11
CA MET A 1 -34.72 30.28 -22.19
C MET A 1 -33.83 29.09 -22.50
N ALA A 2 -32.64 29.33 -23.04
CA ALA A 2 -31.67 28.22 -23.23
C ALA A 2 -31.11 27.85 -21.87
N ALA A 3 -31.34 26.63 -21.42
CA ALA A 3 -30.74 26.10 -20.23
C ALA A 3 -29.19 26.10 -20.40
N ARG A 4 -28.47 26.89 -19.61
CA ARG A 4 -27.00 26.84 -19.56
C ARG A 4 -26.62 25.65 -18.71
N PHE A 5 -26.09 24.62 -19.32
CA PHE A 5 -25.42 23.53 -18.61
C PHE A 5 -24.03 24.02 -18.19
N ILE A 6 -23.78 24.05 -16.88
CA ILE A 6 -22.46 24.32 -16.31
C ILE A 6 -21.86 22.97 -15.93
N VAL A 7 -20.75 22.61 -16.53
CA VAL A 7 -19.98 21.44 -16.10
C VAL A 7 -19.21 21.85 -14.81
N SER A 8 -19.70 21.38 -13.67
CA SER A 8 -18.99 21.58 -12.39
C SER A 8 -18.14 20.36 -12.07
N ARG A 9 -16.82 20.51 -12.17
CA ARG A 9 -15.83 19.49 -11.84
C ARG A 9 -15.80 19.24 -10.34
N ASP A 10 -15.80 20.30 -9.54
CA ASP A 10 -15.72 20.25 -8.09
C ASP A 10 -16.91 19.50 -7.49
N MET A 11 -18.09 19.64 -8.08
CA MET A 11 -19.27 18.90 -7.64
C MET A 11 -19.09 17.39 -7.88
N ARG A 12 -18.57 16.97 -9.05
CA ARG A 12 -18.32 15.57 -9.37
C ARG A 12 -17.26 14.96 -8.45
N THR A 13 -16.13 15.61 -8.33
CA THR A 13 -15.02 15.16 -7.50
C THR A 13 -15.44 15.14 -6.03
N GLY A 14 -16.05 16.22 -5.55
CA GLY A 14 -16.56 16.28 -4.19
C GLY A 14 -17.59 15.21 -3.86
N PHE A 15 -18.49 14.89 -4.81
CA PHE A 15 -19.46 13.81 -4.61
C PHE A 15 -18.80 12.44 -4.52
N LEU A 16 -17.75 12.18 -5.32
CA LEU A 16 -17.05 10.89 -5.35
C LEU A 16 -16.10 10.70 -4.18
N GLU A 17 -15.42 11.76 -3.73
CA GLU A 17 -14.31 11.67 -2.81
C GLU A 17 -14.65 12.10 -1.37
N LYS A 18 -15.55 13.09 -1.19
CA LYS A 18 -15.88 13.55 0.15
C LYS A 18 -16.67 12.53 0.96
N ARG A 19 -16.34 12.45 2.22
CA ARG A 19 -16.96 11.60 3.24
C ARG A 19 -17.55 12.47 4.34
N ASN A 20 -18.62 12.01 4.96
CA ASN A 20 -19.08 12.59 6.23
C ASN A 20 -18.31 11.95 7.41
N PRO A 21 -18.42 12.52 8.62
CA PRO A 21 -17.72 11.99 9.80
C PRO A 21 -18.07 10.53 10.12
N GLU A 22 -19.32 10.13 9.90
CA GLU A 22 -19.80 8.77 10.13
C GLU A 22 -19.17 7.79 9.13
N GLU A 23 -19.05 8.19 7.86
CA GLU A 23 -18.35 7.41 6.83
C GLU A 23 -16.85 7.25 7.16
N ILE A 24 -16.19 8.31 7.64
CA ILE A 24 -14.78 8.24 8.08
C ILE A 24 -14.63 7.33 9.30
N SER A 25 -15.56 7.39 10.24
CA SER A 25 -15.57 6.51 11.42
C SER A 25 -15.76 5.04 11.01
N ALA A 26 -16.71 4.77 10.11
CA ALA A 26 -16.93 3.43 9.57
C ALA A 26 -15.67 2.93 8.82
N PHE A 27 -15.03 3.81 8.02
CA PHE A 27 -13.80 3.51 7.30
C PHE A 27 -12.66 3.11 8.26
N ASN A 28 -12.51 3.85 9.37
CA ASN A 28 -11.52 3.53 10.39
C ASN A 28 -11.73 2.11 10.97
N HIS A 29 -12.99 1.70 11.15
CA HIS A 29 -13.31 0.34 11.60
C HIS A 29 -12.96 -0.72 10.54
N VAL A 30 -13.35 -0.49 9.29
CA VAL A 30 -13.09 -1.43 8.18
C VAL A 30 -11.57 -1.56 7.93
N ALA A 31 -10.82 -0.46 7.98
CA ALA A 31 -9.37 -0.49 7.87
C ALA A 31 -8.72 -1.33 8.99
N ARG A 32 -9.22 -1.23 10.22
CA ARG A 32 -8.74 -2.08 11.33
C ARG A 32 -8.99 -3.56 11.08
N VAL A 33 -10.17 -3.92 10.55
CA VAL A 33 -10.46 -5.31 10.17
C VAL A 33 -9.48 -5.83 9.11
N ALA A 34 -9.13 -5.00 8.12
CA ALA A 34 -8.12 -5.36 7.12
C ALA A 34 -6.76 -5.64 7.77
N TYR A 35 -6.31 -4.77 8.69
CA TYR A 35 -5.05 -4.97 9.42
C TYR A 35 -5.07 -6.22 10.31
N ASP A 36 -6.18 -6.50 11.00
CA ASP A 36 -6.32 -7.69 11.84
C ASP A 36 -6.20 -8.98 11.00
N ILE A 37 -6.76 -8.98 9.78
CA ILE A 37 -6.65 -10.12 8.85
C ILE A 37 -5.20 -10.29 8.38
N ILE A 38 -4.49 -9.21 8.05
CA ILE A 38 -3.08 -9.27 7.66
C ILE A 38 -2.22 -9.74 8.85
N ALA A 39 -2.48 -9.25 10.05
CA ALA A 39 -1.79 -9.70 11.26
C ALA A 39 -2.01 -11.20 11.54
N GLU A 40 -3.22 -11.71 11.30
CA GLU A 40 -3.50 -13.15 11.41
C GLU A 40 -2.77 -13.93 10.30
N ALA A 41 -2.77 -13.41 9.05
CA ALA A 41 -2.06 -13.99 7.92
C ALA A 41 -0.55 -14.11 8.17
N PHE A 42 0.05 -13.11 8.81
CA PHE A 42 1.47 -13.08 9.20
C PHE A 42 1.77 -13.76 10.54
N SER A 43 1.06 -14.82 10.86
CA SER A 43 1.27 -15.59 12.08
C SER A 43 1.66 -17.04 11.79
N ASN A 44 2.27 -17.70 12.77
CA ASN A 44 2.57 -19.14 12.71
C ASN A 44 1.33 -20.05 12.71
N ARG A 45 0.13 -19.49 12.81
CA ARG A 45 -1.11 -20.23 12.57
C ARG A 45 -1.38 -20.44 11.09
N VAL A 46 -0.84 -19.57 10.25
CA VAL A 46 -1.06 -19.54 8.80
C VAL A 46 0.21 -19.90 8.04
N VAL A 47 1.33 -19.28 8.39
CA VAL A 47 2.61 -19.52 7.74
C VAL A 47 3.45 -20.49 8.56
N VAL A 48 3.75 -21.64 7.95
CA VAL A 48 4.76 -22.61 8.42
C VAL A 48 5.97 -22.44 7.50
N PRO A 49 7.08 -21.85 8.01
CA PRO A 49 8.29 -21.66 7.19
C PRO A 49 8.73 -22.96 6.53
N ASP A 50 9.28 -22.88 5.33
CA ASP A 50 9.73 -23.99 4.47
C ASP A 50 8.64 -24.97 4.00
N VAL A 51 7.35 -24.66 4.27
CA VAL A 51 6.19 -25.47 3.88
C VAL A 51 5.15 -24.64 3.15
N THR A 52 4.69 -23.54 3.76
CA THR A 52 3.64 -22.68 3.22
C THR A 52 4.15 -21.94 1.99
N THR A 53 3.34 -21.93 0.94
CA THR A 53 3.64 -21.17 -0.28
C THR A 53 2.94 -19.82 -0.31
N THR A 54 3.36 -18.95 -1.22
CA THR A 54 2.67 -17.67 -1.47
C THR A 54 1.22 -17.86 -1.92
N ASP A 55 0.95 -18.95 -2.67
CA ASP A 55 -0.41 -19.29 -3.10
C ASP A 55 -1.26 -19.78 -1.93
N ASP A 56 -0.71 -20.59 -1.02
CA ASP A 56 -1.42 -21.00 0.20
C ASP A 56 -1.82 -19.79 1.04
N LEU A 57 -0.92 -18.83 1.21
CA LEU A 57 -1.18 -17.60 1.95
C LEU A 57 -2.26 -16.74 1.25
N ASN A 58 -2.17 -16.62 -0.08
CA ASN A 58 -3.17 -15.91 -0.89
C ASN A 58 -4.56 -16.54 -0.72
N TRP A 59 -4.66 -17.86 -0.85
CA TRP A 59 -5.92 -18.58 -0.69
C TRP A 59 -6.47 -18.50 0.72
N TRP A 60 -5.60 -18.53 1.74
CA TRP A 60 -6.01 -18.37 3.14
C TRP A 60 -6.64 -16.99 3.37
N ILE A 61 -6.02 -15.92 2.90
CA ILE A 61 -6.57 -14.55 3.03
C ILE A 61 -7.94 -14.45 2.35
N ARG A 62 -8.07 -14.98 1.13
CA ARG A 62 -9.34 -14.99 0.39
C ARG A 62 -10.43 -15.79 1.11
N GLN A 63 -10.08 -16.94 1.67
CA GLN A 63 -11.01 -17.73 2.47
C GLN A 63 -11.42 -16.97 3.73
N ARG A 64 -10.48 -16.29 4.37
CA ARG A 64 -10.76 -15.47 5.56
C ARG A 64 -11.74 -14.34 5.26
N TYR A 65 -11.60 -13.66 4.13
CA TYR A 65 -12.58 -12.66 3.68
C TYR A 65 -13.97 -13.26 3.55
N ARG A 66 -14.05 -14.40 2.89
CA ARG A 66 -15.31 -15.10 2.69
C ARG A 66 -15.97 -15.53 4.01
N ASP A 67 -15.20 -16.06 4.94
CA ASP A 67 -15.68 -16.50 6.26
C ASP A 67 -16.24 -15.34 7.08
N LEU A 68 -15.72 -14.14 6.88
CA LEU A 68 -16.17 -12.90 7.54
C LEU A 68 -17.26 -12.17 6.75
N GLY A 69 -17.68 -12.68 5.58
CA GLY A 69 -18.68 -12.03 4.72
C GLY A 69 -18.19 -10.73 4.08
N LEU A 70 -16.86 -10.60 3.90
CA LEU A 70 -16.23 -9.44 3.28
C LEU A 70 -16.10 -9.65 1.77
N GLU A 71 -16.22 -8.57 1.03
CA GLU A 71 -15.94 -8.51 -0.40
C GLU A 71 -14.53 -7.97 -0.63
N THR A 72 -13.93 -8.29 -1.78
CA THR A 72 -12.66 -7.72 -2.24
C THR A 72 -12.77 -7.34 -3.71
N SER A 73 -12.06 -6.28 -4.11
CA SER A 73 -12.00 -5.88 -5.52
C SER A 73 -11.00 -6.73 -6.30
N ASP A 74 -9.94 -7.17 -5.64
CA ASP A 74 -8.79 -7.82 -6.25
C ASP A 74 -8.33 -9.00 -5.38
N HIS A 75 -7.49 -9.85 -5.96
CA HIS A 75 -6.82 -10.89 -5.20
C HIS A 75 -5.65 -10.29 -4.43
N PRO A 76 -5.37 -10.77 -3.21
CA PRO A 76 -4.17 -10.37 -2.48
C PRO A 76 -2.92 -10.58 -3.33
N THR A 77 -2.02 -9.61 -3.34
CA THR A 77 -0.70 -9.75 -3.96
C THR A 77 0.31 -10.10 -2.88
N ILE A 78 0.94 -11.25 -3.01
CA ILE A 78 2.01 -11.70 -2.11
C ILE A 78 3.33 -11.58 -2.85
N THR A 79 4.30 -10.91 -2.23
CA THR A 79 5.67 -10.83 -2.75
C THR A 79 6.67 -11.26 -1.69
N ILE A 80 7.78 -11.84 -2.14
CA ILE A 80 8.89 -12.24 -1.27
C ILE A 80 10.15 -11.48 -1.71
N GLN A 81 10.90 -10.96 -0.75
CA GLN A 81 12.29 -10.58 -0.96
C GLN A 81 13.17 -11.48 -0.11
N ARG A 82 14.20 -12.02 -0.72
CA ARG A 82 15.15 -12.96 -0.11
C ARG A 82 16.57 -12.46 -0.29
N SER A 83 17.39 -12.67 0.72
CA SER A 83 18.82 -12.38 0.64
C SER A 83 19.48 -13.18 -0.50
N GLN A 84 20.27 -12.52 -1.34
CA GLN A 84 21.07 -13.19 -2.35
C GLN A 84 22.05 -14.19 -1.75
N LEU A 85 22.47 -13.99 -0.50
CA LEU A 85 23.35 -14.91 0.23
C LEU A 85 22.66 -16.24 0.57
N GLU A 86 21.31 -16.24 0.64
CA GLU A 86 20.51 -17.43 0.92
C GLU A 86 20.05 -18.15 -0.35
N ARG A 87 19.98 -17.46 -1.49
CA ARG A 87 19.47 -18.01 -2.76
C ARG A 87 20.14 -19.31 -3.20
N PRO A 88 21.48 -19.47 -3.10
CA PRO A 88 22.12 -20.73 -3.51
C PRO A 88 21.64 -21.98 -2.76
N LYS A 89 20.94 -21.79 -1.63
CA LYS A 89 20.33 -22.90 -0.87
C LYS A 89 19.00 -23.37 -1.45
N TYR A 90 18.39 -22.58 -2.36
CA TYR A 90 17.04 -22.77 -2.87
C TYR A 90 17.03 -22.58 -4.39
N GLU A 91 17.80 -23.44 -5.09
CA GLU A 91 17.98 -23.37 -6.54
C GLU A 91 16.66 -23.49 -7.30
N GLU A 92 15.69 -24.24 -6.77
CA GLU A 92 14.36 -24.39 -7.36
C GLU A 92 13.54 -23.11 -7.38
N ASP A 93 13.87 -22.16 -6.50
CA ASP A 93 13.19 -20.86 -6.43
C ASP A 93 13.86 -19.80 -7.33
N ASP A 94 15.08 -20.06 -7.83
CA ASP A 94 15.95 -19.05 -8.43
C ASP A 94 15.45 -18.53 -9.78
N GLU A 95 14.76 -19.36 -10.53
CA GLU A 95 14.27 -19.04 -11.89
C GLU A 95 13.27 -17.88 -11.89
N HIS A 96 12.59 -17.65 -10.75
CA HIS A 96 11.56 -16.63 -10.60
C HIS A 96 12.00 -15.42 -9.76
N PHE A 97 13.21 -15.48 -9.19
CA PHE A 97 13.72 -14.42 -8.33
C PHE A 97 14.53 -13.41 -9.12
N THR A 98 14.04 -12.17 -9.22
CA THR A 98 14.82 -11.04 -9.67
C THR A 98 15.01 -10.04 -8.53
N ILE A 99 16.14 -9.33 -8.51
CA ILE A 99 16.45 -8.34 -7.48
C ILE A 99 15.57 -7.11 -7.64
N GLU A 100 15.28 -6.76 -8.88
CA GLU A 100 14.58 -5.53 -9.24
C GLU A 100 13.06 -5.65 -9.11
N VAL A 101 12.52 -6.83 -9.36
CA VAL A 101 11.09 -7.10 -9.28
C VAL A 101 10.88 -8.44 -8.60
N PRO A 102 10.53 -8.44 -7.30
CA PRO A 102 10.19 -9.68 -6.60
C PRO A 102 9.07 -10.42 -7.33
N PRO A 103 9.08 -11.77 -7.34
CA PRO A 103 7.99 -12.55 -7.90
C PRO A 103 6.66 -12.14 -7.27
N ARG A 104 5.67 -11.93 -8.10
CA ARG A 104 4.28 -11.68 -7.69
C ARG A 104 3.47 -12.96 -7.81
N ASN A 105 2.17 -12.87 -7.51
CA ASN A 105 1.23 -13.97 -7.67
C ASN A 105 1.43 -14.76 -8.97
N GLY A 106 1.34 -16.08 -8.88
CA GLY A 106 1.49 -17.01 -10.01
C GLY A 106 2.79 -17.78 -10.03
N TYR A 107 3.74 -17.45 -9.16
CA TYR A 107 5.02 -18.19 -9.07
C TYR A 107 5.06 -19.23 -7.94
N ASN A 108 4.04 -19.31 -7.09
CA ASN A 108 3.89 -20.31 -6.03
C ASN A 108 5.18 -20.58 -5.22
N MET A 109 5.78 -19.51 -4.73
CA MET A 109 7.05 -19.58 -4.02
C MET A 109 6.88 -20.13 -2.61
N ILE A 110 7.75 -21.05 -2.19
CA ILE A 110 7.80 -21.50 -0.79
C ILE A 110 8.38 -20.37 0.07
N ILE A 111 7.66 -20.02 1.13
CA ILE A 111 8.09 -19.02 2.12
C ILE A 111 9.18 -19.66 3.00
N ARG A 112 10.38 -19.10 2.97
CA ARG A 112 11.56 -19.64 3.63
C ARG A 112 11.96 -18.81 4.84
N ARG A 113 12.71 -19.42 5.74
CA ARG A 113 13.36 -18.68 6.83
C ARG A 113 14.33 -17.63 6.27
N GLY A 114 14.23 -16.41 6.79
CA GLY A 114 15.00 -15.26 6.32
C GLY A 114 14.32 -14.47 5.20
N ASP A 115 13.14 -14.86 4.75
CA ASP A 115 12.37 -14.08 3.77
C ASP A 115 11.68 -12.88 4.41
N MET A 116 11.61 -11.81 3.66
CA MET A 116 10.68 -10.72 3.88
C MET A 116 9.46 -10.94 2.97
N ILE A 117 8.28 -10.93 3.55
CA ILE A 117 7.01 -11.10 2.84
C ILE A 117 6.29 -9.76 2.82
N SER A 118 5.72 -9.40 1.69
CA SER A 118 4.76 -8.28 1.57
C SER A 118 3.41 -8.83 1.14
N VAL A 119 2.35 -8.37 1.80
CA VAL A 119 0.95 -8.59 1.42
C VAL A 119 0.32 -7.26 1.08
N ASP A 120 -0.24 -7.17 -0.11
CA ASP A 120 -1.01 -6.05 -0.63
C ASP A 120 -2.43 -6.54 -0.88
N THR A 121 -3.41 -5.92 -0.21
CA THR A 121 -4.80 -6.40 -0.23
C THR A 121 -5.78 -5.34 0.27
N GLY A 122 -7.02 -5.43 -0.24
CA GLY A 122 -8.12 -4.57 0.18
C GLY A 122 -9.42 -5.33 0.39
N ILE A 123 -10.24 -4.83 1.30
CA ILE A 123 -11.60 -5.33 1.55
C ILE A 123 -12.64 -4.26 1.27
N ASN A 124 -13.83 -4.71 0.87
CA ASN A 124 -14.99 -3.85 0.69
C ASN A 124 -16.06 -4.23 1.71
N TYR A 125 -16.49 -3.27 2.51
CA TYR A 125 -17.54 -3.44 3.48
C TYR A 125 -18.32 -2.15 3.68
N PHE A 126 -19.63 -2.20 3.76
CA PHE A 126 -20.53 -1.03 3.82
C PHE A 126 -20.27 0.03 2.74
N GLY A 127 -19.83 -0.39 1.55
CA GLY A 127 -19.49 0.51 0.47
C GLY A 127 -18.16 1.24 0.64
N VAL A 128 -17.39 0.91 1.66
CA VAL A 128 -16.03 1.39 1.91
C VAL A 128 -15.04 0.37 1.38
N GLY A 129 -14.07 0.81 0.57
CA GLY A 129 -12.96 -0.01 0.09
C GLY A 129 -11.67 0.41 0.75
N THR A 130 -10.96 -0.53 1.39
CA THR A 130 -9.59 -0.32 1.90
C THR A 130 -8.56 -0.72 0.87
N ASP A 131 -7.35 -0.19 1.00
CA ASP A 131 -6.17 -0.64 0.29
C ASP A 131 -4.99 -0.61 1.26
N THR A 132 -4.26 -1.72 1.36
CA THR A 132 -3.33 -1.88 2.47
C THR A 132 -2.18 -2.80 2.08
N GLN A 133 -0.95 -2.31 2.25
CA GLN A 133 0.24 -3.12 2.07
C GLN A 133 1.08 -3.13 3.35
N GLN A 134 1.42 -4.33 3.83
CA GLN A 134 2.22 -4.53 5.04
C GLN A 134 3.26 -5.62 4.82
N VAL A 135 4.27 -5.65 5.70
CA VAL A 135 5.42 -6.54 5.58
C VAL A 135 5.63 -7.40 6.83
N ALA A 136 6.13 -8.60 6.63
CA ALA A 136 6.54 -9.53 7.68
C ALA A 136 7.95 -10.05 7.41
N TYR A 137 8.63 -10.49 8.47
CA TYR A 137 9.90 -11.18 8.38
C TYR A 137 9.79 -12.59 8.98
N VAL A 138 10.34 -13.57 8.28
CA VAL A 138 10.40 -14.97 8.72
C VAL A 138 11.74 -15.20 9.41
N LEU A 139 11.72 -15.44 10.72
CA LEU A 139 12.94 -15.60 11.50
C LEU A 139 13.78 -16.78 11.00
N LYS A 140 15.08 -16.58 10.93
CA LYS A 140 16.05 -17.67 10.86
C LYS A 140 16.18 -18.37 12.20
N GLU A 141 16.78 -19.53 12.19
CA GLU A 141 17.07 -20.26 13.44
C GLU A 141 17.97 -19.43 14.36
N GLY A 142 17.54 -19.25 15.61
CA GLY A 142 18.26 -18.47 16.62
C GLY A 142 17.98 -16.97 16.62
N GLU A 143 17.28 -16.45 15.62
CA GLU A 143 16.83 -15.05 15.62
C GLU A 143 15.59 -14.85 16.52
N THR A 144 15.50 -13.68 17.14
CA THR A 144 14.36 -13.26 17.97
C THR A 144 13.59 -12.10 17.37
N ASP A 145 14.17 -11.42 16.37
CA ASP A 145 13.59 -10.26 15.66
C ASP A 145 14.22 -10.16 14.27
N ALA A 146 13.68 -9.29 13.42
CA ALA A 146 14.27 -8.98 12.12
C ALA A 146 15.69 -8.38 12.28
N PRO A 147 16.63 -8.67 11.37
CA PRO A 147 17.99 -8.09 11.38
C PRO A 147 17.98 -6.55 11.44
N GLU A 148 19.02 -5.97 12.03
CA GLU A 148 19.11 -4.52 12.23
C GLU A 148 18.94 -3.73 10.93
N GLY A 149 19.55 -4.18 9.84
CA GLY A 149 19.40 -3.53 8.53
C GLY A 149 17.96 -3.53 8.02
N LEU A 150 17.17 -4.57 8.30
CA LEU A 150 15.75 -4.60 7.98
C LEU A 150 14.93 -3.70 8.93
N GLN A 151 15.31 -3.59 10.21
CA GLN A 151 14.69 -2.63 11.14
C GLN A 151 14.91 -1.19 10.64
N VAL A 152 16.13 -0.86 10.21
CA VAL A 152 16.46 0.43 9.59
C VAL A 152 15.63 0.65 8.32
N ALA A 153 15.47 -0.37 7.47
CA ALA A 153 14.69 -0.27 6.23
C ALA A 153 13.21 0.05 6.52
N LEU A 154 12.58 -0.64 7.48
CA LEU A 154 11.20 -0.35 7.89
C LEU A 154 11.08 1.05 8.48
N ASN A 155 12.04 1.46 9.33
CA ASN A 155 12.06 2.80 9.91
C ASN A 155 12.20 3.89 8.83
N ASN A 156 13.04 3.70 7.82
CA ASN A 156 13.16 4.63 6.69
C ASN A 156 11.82 4.82 5.96
N THR A 157 11.09 3.74 5.73
CA THR A 157 9.77 3.83 5.09
C THR A 157 8.76 4.51 6.02
N ASN A 158 8.82 4.27 7.33
CA ASN A 158 7.99 4.98 8.30
C ASN A 158 8.31 6.48 8.36
N ARG A 159 9.59 6.87 8.21
CA ARG A 159 9.98 8.30 8.10
C ARG A 159 9.38 8.94 6.85
N LEU A 160 9.40 8.23 5.71
CA LEU A 160 8.74 8.69 4.49
C LEU A 160 7.23 8.87 4.69
N GLN A 161 6.54 7.97 5.42
CA GLN A 161 5.13 8.17 5.77
C GLN A 161 4.91 9.47 6.56
N ILE A 162 5.83 9.82 7.47
CA ILE A 162 5.75 11.07 8.25
C ILE A 162 5.95 12.28 7.34
N HIS A 163 6.97 12.27 6.45
CA HIS A 163 7.19 13.36 5.50
C HIS A 163 5.96 13.57 4.62
N PHE A 164 5.39 12.46 4.10
CA PHE A 164 4.21 12.53 3.26
C PHE A 164 2.98 13.03 4.03
N ALA A 165 2.74 12.55 5.25
CA ALA A 165 1.64 13.00 6.09
C ALA A 165 1.74 14.51 6.43
N ASN A 166 2.94 15.00 6.68
CA ASN A 166 3.18 16.42 6.98
C ASN A 166 2.98 17.34 5.77
N ALA A 167 3.17 16.81 4.55
CA ALA A 167 2.97 17.57 3.33
C ALA A 167 1.49 17.72 2.96
N PHE A 168 0.60 16.85 3.47
CA PHE A 168 -0.83 16.91 3.18
C PHE A 168 -1.48 18.19 3.73
N ALA A 169 -2.21 18.87 2.85
CA ALA A 169 -2.99 20.04 3.23
C ALA A 169 -4.23 20.15 2.33
N ALA A 170 -5.37 20.46 2.92
CA ALA A 170 -6.59 20.71 2.15
C ALA A 170 -6.40 21.96 1.26
N GLY A 171 -6.86 21.86 0.02
CA GLY A 171 -6.71 22.92 -0.99
C GLY A 171 -5.38 22.91 -1.75
N LYS A 172 -4.37 22.11 -1.31
CA LYS A 172 -3.09 22.01 -1.98
C LYS A 172 -3.19 21.00 -3.14
N PRO A 173 -2.64 21.33 -4.33
CA PRO A 173 -2.54 20.38 -5.42
C PRO A 173 -1.76 19.13 -4.99
N SER A 174 -2.23 17.97 -5.40
CA SER A 174 -1.63 16.74 -4.93
C SER A 174 -0.20 16.54 -5.44
N ASN A 175 0.15 17.01 -6.64
CA ASN A 175 1.55 17.01 -7.10
C ASN A 175 2.47 17.82 -6.18
N ASP A 176 2.01 18.95 -5.67
CA ASP A 176 2.81 19.78 -4.74
C ASP A 176 3.02 19.06 -3.41
N ILE A 177 1.98 18.33 -2.93
CA ILE A 177 2.08 17.49 -1.73
C ILE A 177 3.18 16.45 -1.87
N VAL A 178 3.19 15.76 -3.01
CA VAL A 178 4.19 14.72 -3.25
C VAL A 178 5.58 15.28 -3.46
N ASN A 179 5.71 16.37 -4.21
CA ASN A 179 7.00 17.01 -4.42
C ASN A 179 7.62 17.46 -3.10
N ASP A 180 6.83 18.11 -2.23
CA ASP A 180 7.30 18.53 -0.90
C ASP A 180 7.70 17.32 -0.03
N ALA A 181 6.92 16.24 -0.09
CA ALA A 181 7.24 15.03 0.67
C ALA A 181 8.51 14.34 0.15
N LEU A 182 8.70 14.27 -1.17
CA LEU A 182 9.90 13.71 -1.78
C LEU A 182 11.14 14.56 -1.48
N GLU A 183 11.03 15.89 -1.58
CA GLU A 183 12.12 16.81 -1.27
C GLU A 183 12.56 16.64 0.20
N ALA A 184 11.61 16.65 1.13
CA ALA A 184 11.89 16.44 2.54
C ALA A 184 12.51 15.06 2.82
N ALA A 185 12.09 14.02 2.10
CA ALA A 185 12.64 12.68 2.25
C ALA A 185 14.07 12.57 1.68
N TRP A 186 14.37 13.22 0.56
CA TRP A 186 15.74 13.29 0.02
C TRP A 186 16.68 14.06 0.94
N ASP A 187 16.23 15.18 1.49
CA ASP A 187 16.99 15.97 2.48
C ASP A 187 17.27 15.15 3.74
N ASP A 188 16.36 14.23 4.09
CA ASP A 188 16.51 13.27 5.20
C ASP A 188 17.35 12.03 4.82
N GLY A 189 17.94 12.00 3.63
CA GLY A 189 18.83 10.93 3.14
C GLY A 189 18.10 9.64 2.75
N LEU A 190 16.78 9.69 2.54
CA LEU A 190 16.01 8.55 2.08
C LEU A 190 16.10 8.37 0.56
N ARG A 191 15.79 7.17 0.07
CA ARG A 191 15.59 6.86 -1.35
C ARG A 191 14.10 6.56 -1.58
N PRO A 192 13.25 7.61 -1.67
CA PRO A 192 11.81 7.46 -1.62
C PRO A 192 11.18 7.20 -2.99
N SER A 193 10.02 6.57 -2.97
CA SER A 193 9.03 6.63 -4.03
C SER A 193 7.64 6.69 -3.40
N ILE A 194 6.76 7.52 -3.95
CA ILE A 194 5.41 7.71 -3.46
C ILE A 194 4.44 7.39 -4.59
N TYR A 195 3.45 6.57 -4.27
CA TYR A 195 2.27 6.32 -5.08
C TYR A 195 1.05 6.41 -4.17
N SER A 196 0.11 7.30 -4.49
CA SER A 196 -1.07 7.48 -3.67
C SER A 196 -2.29 7.71 -4.55
N HIS A 197 -3.45 7.30 -4.10
CA HIS A 197 -4.69 7.48 -4.82
C HIS A 197 -5.87 7.67 -3.85
N PRO A 198 -6.96 8.32 -4.29
CA PRO A 198 -8.18 8.38 -3.51
C PRO A 198 -8.76 6.98 -3.30
N LEU A 199 -9.29 6.72 -2.11
CA LEU A 199 -10.06 5.52 -1.83
C LEU A 199 -11.54 5.77 -2.15
N PRO A 200 -12.07 5.19 -3.23
CA PRO A 200 -13.42 5.47 -3.68
C PRO A 200 -14.46 4.77 -2.80
N TYR A 201 -15.65 5.34 -2.75
CA TYR A 201 -16.81 4.63 -2.26
C TYR A 201 -17.19 3.54 -3.27
N TYR A 202 -17.16 2.27 -2.86
CA TYR A 202 -17.32 1.12 -3.76
C TYR A 202 -18.61 1.15 -4.60
N LEU A 203 -19.73 1.53 -4.00
CA LEU A 203 -21.01 1.64 -4.71
C LEU A 203 -21.02 2.76 -5.77
N ARG A 204 -20.23 3.80 -5.59
CA ARG A 204 -20.10 4.90 -6.55
C ARG A 204 -19.17 4.57 -7.71
N ARG A 205 -18.28 3.57 -7.53
CA ARG A 205 -17.37 3.07 -8.56
C ARG A 205 -18.13 2.47 -9.75
N TYR A 206 -19.18 1.70 -9.50
CA TYR A 206 -19.96 1.04 -10.54
C TYR A 206 -21.01 1.93 -11.22
N SER A 207 -21.52 2.94 -10.53
CA SER A 207 -22.60 3.79 -11.08
C SER A 207 -22.13 4.86 -12.07
N LEU A 208 -20.82 5.12 -12.20
CA LEU A 208 -20.28 6.22 -12.99
C LEU A 208 -19.19 5.80 -14.00
N ASN A 209 -19.21 4.56 -14.49
CA ASN A 209 -18.24 4.07 -15.49
C ASN A 209 -16.77 4.41 -15.18
N GLY A 210 -16.34 4.15 -13.95
CA GLY A 210 -14.95 3.87 -13.63
C GLY A 210 -13.88 4.93 -13.87
N GLY A 211 -14.24 6.19 -13.94
CA GLY A 211 -13.25 7.24 -14.04
C GLY A 211 -12.49 7.44 -12.73
N PHE A 212 -11.44 6.64 -12.47
CA PHE A 212 -10.52 6.90 -11.36
C PHE A 212 -9.69 8.14 -11.63
N ILE A 213 -9.70 9.08 -10.70
CA ILE A 213 -8.65 10.07 -10.59
C ILE A 213 -7.50 9.35 -9.87
N LYS A 214 -6.68 8.61 -10.62
CA LYS A 214 -5.42 8.11 -10.07
C LYS A 214 -4.48 9.29 -9.95
N MET A 215 -4.10 9.61 -8.73
CA MET A 215 -3.01 10.53 -8.48
C MET A 215 -1.71 9.72 -8.63
N ARG A 216 -0.98 9.99 -9.71
CA ARG A 216 0.30 9.34 -9.99
C ARG A 216 1.41 10.24 -9.48
N TYR A 217 2.18 9.71 -8.56
CA TYR A 217 3.28 10.42 -7.96
C TYR A 217 4.52 9.55 -7.93
N GLY A 218 5.48 9.92 -8.68
CA GLY A 218 6.79 9.31 -8.67
C GLY A 218 7.56 9.84 -9.87
N ALA A 219 8.56 10.65 -9.61
CA ALA A 219 9.63 10.92 -10.54
C ALA A 219 10.67 9.82 -10.39
N GLY A 220 10.31 8.60 -10.75
CA GLY A 220 11.24 7.47 -10.81
C GLY A 220 11.13 6.80 -12.17
N PRO A 221 12.25 6.43 -12.81
CA PRO A 221 12.18 5.62 -14.02
C PRO A 221 11.59 4.25 -13.67
N GLY A 222 10.47 3.91 -14.27
CA GLY A 222 9.97 2.55 -14.29
C GLY A 222 8.63 2.24 -13.62
N LEU A 223 7.95 3.18 -12.97
CA LEU A 223 6.59 2.91 -12.51
C LEU A 223 5.62 3.02 -13.68
N GLY A 224 5.25 1.87 -14.21
CA GLY A 224 4.35 1.70 -15.32
C GLY A 224 3.02 2.44 -15.12
N GLY A 225 2.66 3.30 -16.07
CA GLY A 225 1.42 4.04 -16.07
C GLY A 225 0.20 3.17 -16.25
N GLY A 226 -0.76 3.27 -15.36
CA GLY A 226 -2.12 2.91 -15.69
C GLY A 226 -2.66 3.90 -16.72
N GLU A 227 -3.21 3.41 -17.82
CA GLU A 227 -3.91 4.27 -18.80
C GLU A 227 -5.10 4.96 -18.14
N LEU A 228 -5.20 6.28 -18.38
CA LEU A 228 -6.40 7.05 -18.07
C LEU A 228 -7.47 6.67 -19.09
N VAL A 229 -8.58 6.13 -18.62
CA VAL A 229 -9.74 5.90 -19.49
C VAL A 229 -10.53 7.21 -19.63
N GLU A 230 -10.74 7.62 -20.86
CA GLU A 230 -11.51 8.82 -21.27
C GLU A 230 -12.88 8.98 -20.56
N PRO A 231 -13.32 10.23 -20.31
CA PRO A 231 -12.80 11.45 -20.92
C PRO A 231 -11.61 12.04 -20.17
N ALA A 232 -10.66 12.59 -20.94
CA ALA A 232 -9.41 13.16 -20.42
C ALA A 232 -9.68 14.11 -19.24
N PRO A 233 -8.91 14.00 -18.17
CA PRO A 233 -9.05 14.92 -17.05
C PRO A 233 -8.78 16.33 -17.53
N LEU A 234 -9.60 17.25 -17.09
CA LEU A 234 -9.49 18.66 -17.47
C LEU A 234 -8.28 19.36 -16.80
N LEU A 235 -7.66 18.68 -15.82
CA LEU A 235 -6.37 19.02 -15.25
C LEU A 235 -5.45 17.81 -15.41
N PRO A 236 -4.13 18.03 -15.54
CA PRO A 236 -3.18 16.93 -15.56
C PRO A 236 -3.30 16.09 -14.28
N PRO A 237 -2.94 14.80 -14.33
CA PRO A 237 -2.87 13.96 -13.13
C PRO A 237 -2.11 14.68 -12.01
N GLY A 238 -2.65 14.68 -10.78
CA GLY A 238 -2.05 15.38 -9.65
C GLY A 238 -2.23 16.90 -9.59
N GLY A 239 -2.88 17.51 -10.58
CA GLY A 239 -3.23 18.93 -10.56
C GLY A 239 -4.48 19.27 -9.74
N TYR A 240 -5.20 18.27 -9.24
CA TYR A 240 -6.39 18.49 -8.41
C TYR A 240 -6.01 18.79 -6.96
N PRO A 241 -6.69 19.74 -6.31
CA PRO A 241 -6.48 19.97 -4.89
C PRO A 241 -7.02 18.81 -4.05
N VAL A 242 -6.33 18.50 -2.97
CA VAL A 242 -6.86 17.62 -1.93
C VAL A 242 -8.00 18.34 -1.20
N TYR A 243 -9.11 17.68 -1.07
CA TYR A 243 -10.24 18.22 -0.32
C TYR A 243 -10.25 17.70 1.11
N ALA A 244 -10.74 18.52 2.05
CA ALA A 244 -11.04 18.06 3.39
C ALA A 244 -12.13 16.97 3.36
N ASN A 245 -12.06 16.05 4.32
CA ASN A 245 -12.97 14.94 4.47
C ASN A 245 -12.92 13.95 3.27
N THR A 246 -11.70 13.66 2.81
CA THR A 246 -11.43 12.67 1.76
C THR A 246 -10.50 11.58 2.29
N THR A 247 -10.55 10.40 1.66
CA THR A 247 -9.75 9.23 2.05
C THR A 247 -8.81 8.81 0.95
N TYR A 248 -7.60 8.39 1.32
CA TYR A 248 -6.54 8.00 0.39
C TYR A 248 -5.87 6.69 0.83
N ALA A 249 -5.39 5.94 -0.15
CA ALA A 249 -4.33 4.98 0.03
C ALA A 249 -3.00 5.73 0.04
N MET A 250 -2.31 5.72 1.17
CA MET A 250 -0.96 6.27 1.31
C MET A 250 0.04 5.16 0.99
N GLU A 251 0.27 4.91 -0.30
CA GLU A 251 1.20 3.92 -0.80
C GLU A 251 2.55 4.57 -1.10
N LEU A 252 3.62 3.95 -0.60
CA LEU A 252 4.96 4.45 -0.77
C LEU A 252 6.01 3.36 -0.46
N HIS A 253 7.23 3.58 -0.91
CA HIS A 253 8.34 2.72 -0.53
C HIS A 253 9.65 3.47 -0.42
N THR A 254 10.60 2.87 0.30
CA THR A 254 12.00 3.27 0.30
C THR A 254 12.88 2.09 -0.09
N TRP A 255 14.05 2.41 -0.66
CA TRP A 255 15.13 1.47 -0.85
C TRP A 255 16.17 1.68 0.25
N THR A 256 16.60 0.59 0.90
CA THR A 256 17.64 0.61 1.93
C THR A 256 18.62 -0.52 1.69
N SER A 257 19.91 -0.22 1.72
CA SER A 257 20.95 -1.24 1.66
C SER A 257 21.04 -1.96 3.00
N VAL A 258 20.95 -3.30 2.99
CA VAL A 258 20.90 -4.15 4.18
C VAL A 258 22.23 -4.89 4.34
N PRO A 259 23.06 -4.52 5.31
CA PRO A 259 24.40 -5.12 5.51
C PRO A 259 24.34 -6.64 5.69
N GLU A 260 23.38 -7.16 6.45
CA GLU A 260 23.21 -8.59 6.74
C GLU A 260 22.81 -9.39 5.48
N TRP A 261 22.36 -8.71 4.44
CA TRP A 261 22.10 -9.26 3.12
C TRP A 261 23.22 -8.97 2.13
N GLY A 262 24.46 -8.71 2.63
CA GLY A 262 25.61 -8.41 1.78
C GLY A 262 25.57 -7.05 1.11
N GLY A 263 24.80 -6.10 1.65
CA GLY A 263 24.60 -4.77 1.08
C GLY A 263 23.52 -4.74 0.00
N GLN A 264 22.74 -5.80 -0.15
CA GLN A 264 21.58 -5.84 -1.05
C GLN A 264 20.61 -4.73 -0.72
N ASP A 265 20.13 -4.05 -1.76
CA ASP A 265 19.03 -3.10 -1.63
C ASP A 265 17.70 -3.83 -1.39
N VAL A 266 17.03 -3.47 -0.31
CA VAL A 266 15.70 -3.96 0.05
C VAL A 266 14.68 -2.86 -0.15
N ARG A 267 13.56 -3.19 -0.77
CA ARG A 267 12.42 -2.30 -0.94
C ARG A 267 11.36 -2.60 0.10
N ILE A 268 11.13 -1.70 1.04
CA ILE A 268 9.98 -1.79 1.94
C ILE A 268 8.86 -0.96 1.36
N THR A 269 7.78 -1.61 0.97
CA THR A 269 6.54 -0.97 0.53
C THR A 269 5.51 -1.05 1.64
N LEU A 270 4.94 0.10 2.00
CA LEU A 270 3.83 0.21 2.93
C LEU A 270 2.69 0.98 2.30
N GLU A 271 1.47 0.55 2.58
CA GLU A 271 0.26 1.25 2.19
C GLU A 271 -0.71 1.30 3.36
N GLN A 272 -1.14 2.52 3.66
CA GLN A 272 -2.01 2.80 4.79
C GLN A 272 -3.25 3.57 4.33
N ASN A 273 -4.37 3.26 4.94
CA ASN A 273 -5.59 4.03 4.75
C ASN A 273 -5.51 5.31 5.56
N VAL A 274 -5.71 6.45 4.92
CA VAL A 274 -5.67 7.75 5.58
C VAL A 274 -6.88 8.61 5.23
N ALA A 275 -7.25 9.52 6.11
CA ALA A 275 -8.24 10.54 5.84
C ALA A 275 -7.64 11.94 6.03
N MET A 276 -7.82 12.81 5.04
CA MET A 276 -7.60 14.24 5.21
C MET A 276 -8.84 14.83 5.85
N THR A 277 -8.75 15.24 7.11
CA THR A 277 -9.80 15.98 7.80
C THR A 277 -9.70 17.48 7.45
N GLU A 278 -10.47 18.32 8.11
CA GLU A 278 -10.35 19.77 7.92
C GLU A 278 -8.99 20.30 8.36
N ASP A 279 -8.41 19.71 9.42
CA ASP A 279 -7.22 20.22 10.08
C ASP A 279 -5.95 19.41 9.81
N ARG A 280 -6.06 18.09 9.58
CA ARG A 280 -4.90 17.19 9.49
C ARG A 280 -5.20 15.89 8.78
N LEU A 281 -4.13 15.22 8.35
CA LEU A 281 -4.18 13.83 7.93
C LEU A 281 -4.23 12.91 9.16
N VAL A 282 -5.08 11.89 9.10
CA VAL A 282 -5.19 10.86 10.14
C VAL A 282 -5.08 9.47 9.52
N PHE A 283 -4.35 8.57 10.16
CA PHE A 283 -4.29 7.17 9.77
C PHE A 283 -5.55 6.45 10.25
N LEU A 284 -6.20 5.71 9.36
CA LEU A 284 -7.39 4.92 9.64
C LEU A 284 -6.98 3.48 9.97
N GLY A 285 -7.47 2.97 11.09
CA GLY A 285 -7.10 1.64 11.59
C GLY A 285 -5.72 1.55 12.25
N GLY A 286 -4.87 2.54 12.05
CA GLY A 286 -3.48 2.57 12.48
C GLY A 286 -2.50 2.56 11.31
N ARG A 287 -1.24 2.22 11.58
CA ARG A 287 -0.20 1.99 10.58
C ARG A 287 0.82 0.98 11.09
N GLN A 288 1.50 0.30 10.19
CA GLN A 288 2.60 -0.59 10.57
C GLN A 288 3.85 0.23 10.93
N VAL A 289 4.36 0.04 12.15
CA VAL A 289 5.61 0.65 12.63
C VAL A 289 6.63 -0.39 13.11
N GLU A 290 6.19 -1.63 13.26
CA GLU A 290 7.00 -2.78 13.70
C GLU A 290 6.84 -3.93 12.71
N TRP A 291 7.81 -4.82 12.68
CA TRP A 291 7.73 -6.03 11.89
C TRP A 291 6.68 -6.99 12.43
N TYR A 292 5.87 -7.59 11.57
CA TYR A 292 5.25 -8.86 11.88
C TYR A 292 6.34 -9.94 11.84
N ILE A 293 6.40 -10.76 12.88
CA ILE A 293 7.43 -11.78 13.04
C ILE A 293 6.81 -13.17 12.94
N ILE A 294 7.29 -13.95 11.97
CA ILE A 294 6.93 -15.35 11.76
C ILE A 294 8.10 -16.22 12.26
N LYS A 295 7.82 -17.16 13.19
CA LYS A 295 8.84 -17.96 13.90
C LYS A 295 9.05 -19.31 13.25
#